data_810bf1c9c6b894c394d3aedfc0e3fbb5
#
_entry.id   810bf1c9c6b894c394d3aedfc0e3fbb5
#
_cell.length_a   1.000
_cell.length_b   1.000
_cell.length_c   1.000
_cell.angle_alpha   90.00
_cell.angle_beta   90.00
_cell.angle_gamma   90.00
#
_symmetry.space_group_name_H-M   'P 1'
#
loop_
_entity.id
_entity.type
_entity.pdbx_description
1 polymer ?
#
loop_
_entity_poly.entity_id
_entity_poly.type
_entity_poly.pdbx_seq_one_letter_code
_entity_poly.pdbx_strand_id
1 'polypeptide(L)'
;MATSVIESGSYELFIDTGFQLDAFVLDDPVRGVLDGTQYVLDGTTEFAPMLEYSTNVNIKRGRRDVGDQFSAGTMSFNLNDDLAGGTLNPLYSSSPYVDPAGQFTLAPLRRVSFGRYNSVGTFITLFVGQIVNYDYTYELGGQNTVSVYCADDFYLLAQTALAEFNVSEQLSSARLSAVLDLPEVAYPALTRDIETGTQTLGGAAAYTIAEGTNVKAYIDQIQAAEQGRIFMSRTGDITSQPRIGNTLSGSVAD
;
A
#
# COMPACT_ATOMS: atom_id res chain seq x y z
N MET A 1 -4.39 -29.11 -13.23
CA MET A 1 -4.66 -27.68 -12.99
C MET A 1 -6.13 -27.58 -12.63
N ALA A 2 -6.43 -27.27 -11.38
CA ALA A 2 -7.80 -27.00 -10.96
C ALA A 2 -8.14 -25.58 -11.41
N THR A 3 -9.07 -25.46 -12.35
CA THR A 3 -9.63 -24.17 -12.76
C THR A 3 -10.51 -23.71 -11.59
N SER A 4 -10.05 -22.79 -10.77
CA SER A 4 -10.90 -22.17 -9.78
C SER A 4 -11.97 -21.38 -10.50
N VAL A 5 -13.22 -21.75 -10.34
CA VAL A 5 -14.36 -20.96 -10.83
C VAL A 5 -14.44 -19.74 -9.92
N ILE A 6 -14.02 -18.58 -10.45
CA ILE A 6 -14.17 -17.31 -9.76
C ILE A 6 -15.66 -16.95 -9.79
N GLU A 7 -16.31 -17.07 -8.64
CA GLU A 7 -17.69 -16.63 -8.49
C GLU A 7 -17.74 -15.09 -8.46
N SER A 8 -18.71 -14.50 -9.19
CA SER A 8 -18.93 -13.06 -9.17
C SER A 8 -19.23 -12.60 -7.74
N GLY A 9 -18.43 -11.65 -7.23
CA GLY A 9 -18.55 -11.14 -5.87
C GLY A 9 -17.67 -11.85 -4.85
N SER A 10 -16.83 -12.82 -5.24
CA SER A 10 -15.82 -13.38 -4.35
C SER A 10 -14.78 -12.32 -3.98
N TYR A 11 -14.44 -12.25 -2.69
CA TYR A 11 -13.37 -11.40 -2.20
C TYR A 11 -12.04 -12.11 -2.30
N GLU A 12 -10.96 -11.33 -2.29
CA GLU A 12 -9.59 -11.83 -2.16
C GLU A 12 -8.77 -10.90 -1.28
N LEU A 13 -7.90 -11.49 -0.49
CA LEU A 13 -6.92 -10.83 0.35
C LEU A 13 -5.54 -11.36 0.00
N PHE A 14 -4.63 -10.47 -0.38
CA PHE A 14 -3.28 -10.80 -0.77
C PHE A 14 -2.28 -10.10 0.14
N ILE A 15 -1.26 -10.82 0.57
CA ILE A 15 -0.11 -10.27 1.30
C ILE A 15 1.16 -10.54 0.49
N ASP A 16 1.96 -9.51 0.29
CA ASP A 16 3.30 -9.63 -0.29
C ASP A 16 4.22 -10.42 0.64
N THR A 17 4.75 -11.53 0.16
CA THR A 17 5.71 -12.36 0.90
C THR A 17 7.13 -11.81 0.82
N GLY A 18 7.40 -10.90 -0.13
CA GLY A 18 8.69 -10.26 -0.33
C GLY A 18 9.77 -11.16 -0.91
N PHE A 19 9.45 -12.39 -1.27
CA PHE A 19 10.33 -13.30 -1.98
C PHE A 19 9.50 -14.27 -2.84
N GLN A 20 10.15 -14.88 -3.79
CA GLN A 20 9.57 -15.90 -4.65
C GLN A 20 10.29 -17.22 -4.40
N LEU A 21 9.54 -18.30 -4.13
CA LEU A 21 10.12 -19.62 -3.81
C LEU A 21 10.97 -20.19 -4.96
N ASP A 22 10.62 -19.88 -6.19
CA ASP A 22 11.29 -20.27 -7.42
C ASP A 22 12.18 -19.18 -8.01
N ALA A 23 12.49 -18.14 -7.24
CA ALA A 23 13.41 -17.10 -7.66
C ALA A 23 14.84 -17.62 -7.80
N PHE A 24 15.50 -17.15 -8.88
CA PHE A 24 16.94 -17.35 -9.07
C PHE A 24 17.72 -16.62 -7.96
N VAL A 25 18.65 -17.33 -7.31
CA VAL A 25 19.51 -16.78 -6.25
C VAL A 25 20.96 -16.90 -6.68
N LEU A 26 21.63 -15.77 -6.87
CA LEU A 26 23.05 -15.73 -7.27
C LEU A 26 23.91 -16.46 -6.23
N ASP A 27 24.88 -17.26 -6.70
CA ASP A 27 25.78 -18.10 -5.89
C ASP A 27 25.12 -19.27 -5.12
N ASP A 28 23.82 -19.53 -5.30
CA ASP A 28 23.18 -20.74 -4.79
C ASP A 28 23.45 -21.92 -5.75
N PRO A 29 23.97 -23.06 -5.26
CA PRO A 29 24.31 -24.20 -6.11
C PRO A 29 23.11 -24.86 -6.78
N VAL A 30 21.89 -24.64 -6.31
CA VAL A 30 20.66 -25.18 -6.84
C VAL A 30 19.85 -24.14 -7.60
N ARG A 31 19.70 -22.95 -7.03
CA ARG A 31 18.87 -21.86 -7.56
C ARG A 31 19.66 -20.88 -8.46
N GLY A 32 21.00 -20.95 -8.46
CA GLY A 32 21.88 -20.10 -9.25
C GLY A 32 22.28 -20.68 -10.61
N VAL A 33 21.61 -21.74 -11.08
CA VAL A 33 21.88 -22.38 -12.36
C VAL A 33 21.11 -21.70 -13.47
N LEU A 34 21.81 -20.96 -14.35
CA LEU A 34 21.22 -20.10 -15.38
C LEU A 34 20.48 -20.83 -16.50
N ASP A 35 20.75 -22.11 -16.71
CA ASP A 35 20.06 -22.94 -17.72
C ASP A 35 18.96 -23.84 -17.13
N GLY A 36 18.65 -23.64 -15.85
CA GLY A 36 17.54 -24.26 -15.17
C GLY A 36 16.20 -23.69 -15.63
N THR A 37 15.19 -24.54 -15.80
CA THR A 37 13.82 -24.13 -16.13
C THR A 37 12.96 -23.89 -14.89
N GLN A 38 13.50 -24.18 -13.71
CA GLN A 38 12.78 -24.17 -12.44
C GLN A 38 12.86 -22.85 -11.71
N TYR A 39 13.99 -22.12 -11.87
CA TYR A 39 14.23 -20.85 -11.18
C TYR A 39 14.34 -19.72 -12.19
N VAL A 40 13.61 -18.63 -11.94
CA VAL A 40 13.49 -17.52 -12.89
C VAL A 40 14.07 -16.24 -12.32
N LEU A 41 14.75 -15.47 -13.20
CA LEU A 41 15.15 -14.08 -12.92
C LEU A 41 13.93 -13.16 -13.05
N ASP A 42 12.90 -13.45 -12.29
CA ASP A 42 11.69 -12.65 -12.28
C ASP A 42 11.68 -11.84 -10.98
N GLY A 43 11.76 -10.52 -11.10
CA GLY A 43 11.68 -9.61 -9.96
C GLY A 43 10.24 -9.34 -9.49
N THR A 44 9.28 -10.15 -9.89
CA THR A 44 7.88 -9.97 -9.47
C THR A 44 7.72 -10.34 -8.00
N THR A 45 7.03 -9.50 -7.28
CA THR A 45 6.63 -9.74 -5.91
C THR A 45 5.58 -10.83 -5.86
N GLU A 46 5.78 -11.86 -5.05
CA GLU A 46 4.78 -12.90 -4.85
C GLU A 46 3.76 -12.46 -3.80
N PHE A 47 2.50 -12.51 -4.19
CA PHE A 47 1.38 -12.24 -3.31
C PHE A 47 0.69 -13.54 -2.90
N ALA A 48 0.78 -13.87 -1.62
CA ALA A 48 0.09 -15.03 -1.06
C ALA A 48 -1.39 -14.73 -0.81
N PRO A 49 -2.32 -15.57 -1.30
CA PRO A 49 -3.74 -15.47 -0.97
C PRO A 49 -3.97 -15.87 0.49
N MET A 50 -4.59 -14.99 1.27
CA MET A 50 -4.82 -15.17 2.70
C MET A 50 -6.29 -15.18 3.09
N LEU A 51 -7.20 -15.08 2.13
CA LEU A 51 -8.62 -14.95 2.44
C LEU A 51 -9.18 -16.17 3.19
N GLU A 52 -8.76 -17.37 2.82
CA GLU A 52 -9.25 -18.62 3.43
C GLU A 52 -8.93 -18.70 4.94
N TYR A 53 -7.86 -18.03 5.37
CA TYR A 53 -7.47 -17.96 6.79
C TYR A 53 -8.01 -16.70 7.46
N SER A 54 -8.62 -15.78 6.71
CA SER A 54 -8.96 -14.45 7.20
C SER A 54 -10.41 -14.35 7.71
N THR A 55 -10.58 -13.54 8.73
CA THR A 55 -11.89 -13.17 9.30
C THR A 55 -11.89 -11.68 9.65
N ASN A 56 -13.10 -11.11 9.81
CA ASN A 56 -13.31 -9.76 10.34
C ASN A 56 -12.57 -8.65 9.58
N VAL A 57 -12.55 -8.72 8.25
CA VAL A 57 -11.94 -7.65 7.43
C VAL A 57 -12.73 -6.37 7.62
N ASN A 58 -12.08 -5.31 8.10
CA ASN A 58 -12.67 -3.99 8.31
C ASN A 58 -11.81 -2.93 7.61
N ILE A 59 -12.43 -2.11 6.77
CA ILE A 59 -11.75 -1.04 6.03
C ILE A 59 -12.38 0.29 6.40
N LYS A 60 -11.55 1.26 6.77
CA LYS A 60 -11.94 2.66 7.01
C LYS A 60 -11.12 3.56 6.11
N ARG A 61 -11.80 4.35 5.28
CA ARG A 61 -11.18 5.28 4.33
C ARG A 61 -12.02 6.55 4.20
N GLY A 62 -11.37 7.60 3.77
CA GLY A 62 -12.04 8.85 3.48
C GLY A 62 -11.84 9.92 4.55
N ARG A 63 -12.79 10.84 4.62
CA ARG A 63 -12.83 11.94 5.57
C ARG A 63 -14.12 11.88 6.37
N ARG A 64 -14.13 12.48 7.54
CA ARG A 64 -15.30 12.52 8.42
C ARG A 64 -16.37 13.48 7.88
N ASP A 65 -15.95 14.69 7.53
CA ASP A 65 -16.82 15.76 7.06
C ASP A 65 -16.37 16.34 5.73
N VAL A 66 -17.24 17.05 5.02
CA VAL A 66 -17.00 17.57 3.66
C VAL A 66 -15.82 18.56 3.60
N GLY A 67 -15.53 19.27 4.67
CA GLY A 67 -14.41 20.23 4.77
C GLY A 67 -13.11 19.65 5.29
N ASP A 68 -13.13 18.40 5.80
CA ASP A 68 -11.98 17.80 6.43
C ASP A 68 -10.93 17.36 5.41
N GLN A 69 -9.69 17.27 5.88
CA GLN A 69 -8.59 16.63 5.16
C GLN A 69 -8.76 15.11 5.19
N PHE A 70 -8.23 14.43 4.18
CA PHE A 70 -8.21 12.97 4.16
C PHE A 70 -7.15 12.44 5.12
N SER A 71 -7.59 11.60 6.03
CA SER A 71 -6.71 10.83 6.90
C SER A 71 -6.19 9.58 6.18
N ALA A 72 -5.16 8.95 6.74
CA ALA A 72 -4.72 7.64 6.28
C ALA A 72 -5.87 6.64 6.33
N GLY A 73 -6.05 5.90 5.24
CA GLY A 73 -6.96 4.77 5.22
C GLY A 73 -6.37 3.62 6.03
N THR A 74 -7.22 2.86 6.71
CA THR A 74 -6.81 1.72 7.52
C THR A 74 -7.61 0.48 7.16
N MET A 75 -6.95 -0.68 7.25
CA MET A 75 -7.59 -1.98 7.18
C MET A 75 -7.13 -2.83 8.34
N SER A 76 -8.03 -3.59 8.92
CA SER A 76 -7.70 -4.61 9.92
C SER A 76 -8.42 -5.91 9.60
N PHE A 77 -7.77 -7.03 9.87
CA PHE A 77 -8.33 -8.37 9.74
C PHE A 77 -7.63 -9.34 10.69
N ASN A 78 -8.27 -10.47 10.94
CA ASN A 78 -7.67 -11.54 11.74
C ASN A 78 -7.37 -12.73 10.84
N LEU A 79 -6.20 -13.34 11.03
CA LEU A 79 -5.83 -14.62 10.42
C LEU A 79 -5.93 -15.70 11.49
N ASN A 80 -6.46 -16.86 11.12
CA ASN A 80 -6.54 -18.03 11.96
C ASN A 80 -5.36 -18.95 11.64
N ASP A 81 -4.39 -19.04 12.56
CA ASP A 81 -3.18 -19.84 12.37
C ASP A 81 -3.46 -21.35 12.43
N ASP A 82 -4.49 -21.78 13.16
CA ASP A 82 -4.87 -23.18 13.22
C ASP A 82 -5.41 -23.66 11.87
N LEU A 83 -6.18 -22.83 11.15
CA LEU A 83 -6.63 -23.13 9.78
C LEU A 83 -5.46 -23.18 8.80
N ALA A 84 -4.44 -22.34 9.02
CA ALA A 84 -3.21 -22.33 8.25
C ALA A 84 -2.24 -23.47 8.63
N GLY A 85 -2.60 -24.36 9.58
CA GLY A 85 -1.75 -25.43 10.04
C GLY A 85 -0.51 -24.98 10.81
N GLY A 86 -0.56 -23.82 11.47
CA GLY A 86 0.55 -23.23 12.22
C GLY A 86 1.59 -22.50 11.36
N THR A 87 1.32 -22.33 10.07
CA THR A 87 2.29 -21.74 9.12
C THR A 87 2.46 -20.22 9.26
N LEU A 88 1.54 -19.56 9.94
CA LEU A 88 1.60 -18.11 10.21
C LEU A 88 2.44 -17.78 11.45
N ASN A 89 2.87 -18.80 12.20
CA ASN A 89 3.73 -18.63 13.36
C ASN A 89 5.18 -18.31 12.94
N PRO A 90 5.75 -17.17 13.34
CA PRO A 90 7.13 -16.79 12.96
C PRO A 90 8.21 -17.71 13.54
N LEU A 91 7.87 -18.54 14.52
CA LEU A 91 8.80 -19.53 15.10
C LEU A 91 8.79 -20.88 14.37
N TYR A 92 7.89 -21.05 13.40
CA TYR A 92 7.81 -22.31 12.64
C TYR A 92 8.76 -22.27 11.44
N SER A 93 9.94 -22.87 11.59
CA SER A 93 11.01 -22.86 10.60
C SER A 93 10.69 -23.54 9.27
N SER A 94 9.64 -24.38 9.22
CA SER A 94 9.15 -25.03 7.99
C SER A 94 7.95 -24.32 7.37
N SER A 95 7.65 -23.10 7.80
CA SER A 95 6.60 -22.29 7.21
C SER A 95 6.94 -21.95 5.75
N PRO A 96 5.95 -21.97 4.82
CA PRO A 96 6.16 -21.51 3.45
C PRO A 96 6.47 -20.02 3.36
N TYR A 97 6.30 -19.28 4.46
CA TYR A 97 6.62 -17.85 4.56
C TYR A 97 7.99 -17.58 5.17
N VAL A 98 8.85 -18.57 5.22
CA VAL A 98 10.28 -18.42 5.59
C VAL A 98 11.09 -18.38 4.30
N ASP A 99 11.87 -17.33 4.13
CA ASP A 99 12.72 -17.15 2.96
C ASP A 99 13.94 -18.12 2.98
N PRO A 100 14.68 -18.24 1.88
CA PRO A 100 15.86 -19.09 1.82
C PRO A 100 16.96 -18.73 2.82
N ALA A 101 16.96 -17.51 3.37
CA ALA A 101 17.87 -17.07 4.43
C ALA A 101 17.38 -17.43 5.84
N GLY A 102 16.21 -18.08 5.95
CA GLY A 102 15.61 -18.48 7.21
C GLY A 102 14.86 -17.37 7.94
N GLN A 103 14.51 -16.28 7.22
CA GLN A 103 13.75 -15.17 7.80
C GLN A 103 12.27 -15.32 7.53
N PHE A 104 11.44 -15.11 8.54
CA PHE A 104 10.00 -15.08 8.38
C PHE A 104 9.57 -13.78 7.67
N THR A 105 8.86 -13.90 6.56
CA THR A 105 8.63 -12.79 5.62
C THR A 105 7.30 -12.06 5.78
N LEU A 106 6.33 -12.65 6.50
CA LEU A 106 5.13 -11.92 6.89
C LEU A 106 5.50 -10.93 8.01
N ALA A 107 6.13 -9.83 7.62
CA ALA A 107 6.69 -8.82 8.50
C ALA A 107 5.97 -7.46 8.29
N PRO A 108 6.08 -6.50 9.21
CA PRO A 108 5.64 -5.13 8.98
C PRO A 108 6.23 -4.54 7.68
N LEU A 109 5.53 -3.56 7.10
CA LEU A 109 5.83 -2.88 5.84
C LEU A 109 5.64 -3.73 4.57
N ARG A 110 5.18 -4.97 4.66
CA ARG A 110 4.75 -5.73 3.48
C ARG A 110 3.47 -5.16 2.91
N ARG A 111 3.38 -5.16 1.58
CA ARG A 111 2.18 -4.71 0.86
C ARG A 111 1.02 -5.68 1.09
N VAL A 112 -0.16 -5.13 1.17
CA VAL A 112 -1.42 -5.86 1.27
C VAL A 112 -2.40 -5.29 0.26
N SER A 113 -3.15 -6.18 -0.40
CA SER A 113 -4.21 -5.83 -1.32
C SER A 113 -5.48 -6.60 -0.97
N PHE A 114 -6.60 -5.90 -0.88
CA PHE A 114 -7.91 -6.50 -0.69
C PHE A 114 -8.87 -6.00 -1.76
N GLY A 115 -9.65 -6.90 -2.30
CA GLY A 115 -10.60 -6.57 -3.34
C GLY A 115 -11.63 -7.65 -3.58
N ARG A 116 -12.39 -7.48 -4.65
CA ARG A 116 -13.42 -8.44 -5.07
C ARG A 116 -13.41 -8.61 -6.59
N TYR A 117 -13.87 -9.73 -7.06
CA TYR A 117 -14.15 -9.93 -8.48
C TYR A 117 -15.53 -9.40 -8.84
N ASN A 118 -15.63 -8.71 -9.96
CA ASN A 118 -16.91 -8.31 -10.53
C ASN A 118 -17.55 -9.48 -11.33
N SER A 119 -18.74 -9.25 -11.89
CA SER A 119 -19.49 -10.25 -12.67
C SER A 119 -18.79 -10.74 -13.95
N VAL A 120 -17.77 -10.03 -14.42
CA VAL A 120 -16.96 -10.41 -15.60
C VAL A 120 -15.59 -10.97 -15.24
N GLY A 121 -15.34 -11.25 -13.94
CA GLY A 121 -14.09 -11.85 -13.47
C GLY A 121 -12.92 -10.86 -13.34
N THR A 122 -13.17 -9.55 -13.38
CA THR A 122 -12.14 -8.55 -13.17
C THR A 122 -11.98 -8.27 -11.68
N PHE A 123 -10.75 -8.30 -11.18
CA PHE A 123 -10.45 -7.94 -9.79
C PHE A 123 -10.60 -6.43 -9.58
N ILE A 124 -11.45 -6.04 -8.64
CA ILE A 124 -11.67 -4.65 -8.24
C ILE A 124 -11.05 -4.45 -6.87
N THR A 125 -9.95 -3.74 -6.83
CA THR A 125 -9.26 -3.39 -5.59
C THR A 125 -10.12 -2.47 -4.75
N LEU A 126 -10.26 -2.78 -3.48
CA LEU A 126 -10.96 -1.97 -2.47
C LEU A 126 -9.98 -1.27 -1.53
N PHE A 127 -8.84 -1.88 -1.25
CA PHE A 127 -7.79 -1.33 -0.42
C PHE A 127 -6.42 -1.85 -0.87
N VAL A 128 -5.45 -0.95 -0.93
CA VAL A 128 -4.02 -1.26 -1.00
C VAL A 128 -3.32 -0.45 0.08
N GLY A 129 -2.38 -1.07 0.76
CA GLY A 129 -1.61 -0.42 1.81
C GLY A 129 -0.45 -1.30 2.25
N GLN A 130 0.06 -1.01 3.44
CA GLN A 130 1.15 -1.75 4.06
C GLN A 130 0.72 -2.24 5.43
N ILE A 131 1.26 -3.36 5.83
CA ILE A 131 1.05 -3.91 7.17
C ILE A 131 1.87 -3.10 8.15
N VAL A 132 1.19 -2.53 9.14
CA VAL A 132 1.82 -1.73 10.19
C VAL A 132 2.24 -2.61 11.36
N ASN A 133 1.40 -3.56 11.73
CA ASN A 133 1.64 -4.44 12.87
C ASN A 133 0.94 -5.78 12.73
N TYR A 134 1.56 -6.80 13.34
CA TYR A 134 0.98 -8.11 13.62
C TYR A 134 0.90 -8.30 15.14
N ASP A 135 -0.26 -8.73 15.63
CA ASP A 135 -0.50 -9.07 17.02
C ASP A 135 -0.89 -10.55 17.12
N TYR A 136 0.02 -11.35 17.68
CA TYR A 136 -0.12 -12.80 17.77
C TYR A 136 -0.73 -13.17 19.11
N THR A 137 -1.84 -13.92 19.07
CA THR A 137 -2.51 -14.47 20.25
C THR A 137 -2.46 -15.98 20.21
N TYR A 138 -1.80 -16.60 21.18
CA TYR A 138 -1.70 -18.04 21.34
C TYR A 138 -2.50 -18.48 22.56
N GLU A 139 -3.50 -19.34 22.35
CA GLU A 139 -4.35 -19.84 23.44
C GLU A 139 -4.25 -21.37 23.54
N LEU A 140 -3.86 -21.88 24.71
CA LEU A 140 -3.83 -23.31 24.97
C LEU A 140 -5.26 -23.88 24.99
N GLY A 141 -5.63 -24.68 23.99
CA GLY A 141 -6.98 -25.23 23.80
C GLY A 141 -8.00 -24.26 23.22
N GLY A 142 -7.57 -23.05 22.81
CA GLY A 142 -8.32 -22.07 22.03
C GLY A 142 -7.87 -22.02 20.58
N GLN A 143 -8.21 -20.94 19.89
CA GLN A 143 -7.75 -20.68 18.52
C GLN A 143 -6.56 -19.72 18.53
N ASN A 144 -5.52 -20.11 17.80
CA ASN A 144 -4.38 -19.23 17.58
C ASN A 144 -4.72 -18.24 16.47
N THR A 145 -4.66 -16.95 16.77
CA THR A 145 -5.04 -15.88 15.85
C THR A 145 -3.95 -14.83 15.72
N VAL A 146 -3.87 -14.25 14.52
CA VAL A 146 -2.98 -13.13 14.22
C VAL A 146 -3.83 -11.96 13.79
N SER A 147 -3.88 -10.91 14.60
CA SER A 147 -4.54 -9.66 14.23
C SER A 147 -3.58 -8.80 13.42
N VAL A 148 -3.98 -8.43 12.21
CA VAL A 148 -3.16 -7.67 11.27
C VAL A 148 -3.74 -6.27 11.11
N TYR A 149 -2.89 -5.26 11.28
CA TYR A 149 -3.24 -3.85 11.14
C TYR A 149 -2.50 -3.28 9.94
N CYS A 150 -3.24 -2.66 9.03
CA CYS A 150 -2.71 -2.08 7.80
C CYS A 150 -3.11 -0.62 7.68
N ALA A 151 -2.25 0.14 7.01
CA ALA A 151 -2.54 1.53 6.65
C ALA A 151 -2.10 1.80 5.20
N ASP A 152 -2.71 2.79 4.56
CA ASP A 152 -2.27 3.28 3.26
C ASP A 152 -0.99 4.13 3.37
N ASP A 153 -0.46 4.55 2.23
CA ASP A 153 0.82 5.25 2.17
C ASP A 153 0.78 6.64 2.84
N PHE A 154 -0.39 7.21 3.13
CA PHE A 154 -0.47 8.42 3.96
C PHE A 154 0.07 8.20 5.38
N TYR A 155 -0.02 6.98 5.89
CA TYR A 155 0.60 6.64 7.17
C TYR A 155 2.12 6.80 7.10
N LEU A 156 2.77 6.29 6.04
CA LEU A 156 4.22 6.44 5.86
C LEU A 156 4.62 7.91 5.65
N LEU A 157 3.88 8.62 4.80
CA LEU A 157 4.12 10.05 4.58
C LEU A 157 3.96 10.87 5.87
N ALA A 158 3.09 10.43 6.79
CA ALA A 158 2.95 11.02 8.11
C ALA A 158 4.10 10.67 9.09
N GLN A 159 4.91 9.66 8.80
CA GLN A 159 6.10 9.32 9.58
C GLN A 159 7.38 9.92 8.99
N THR A 160 7.32 10.41 7.74
CA THR A 160 8.48 10.96 7.03
C THR A 160 8.60 12.45 7.31
N ALA A 161 9.82 12.90 7.60
CA ALA A 161 10.18 14.30 7.74
C ALA A 161 10.98 14.76 6.52
N LEU A 162 10.72 15.99 6.06
CA LEU A 162 11.45 16.62 4.97
C LEU A 162 12.84 17.07 5.45
N ALA A 163 13.83 16.95 4.60
CA ALA A 163 15.05 17.73 4.70
C ALA A 163 14.74 19.22 4.35
N GLU A 164 15.66 20.11 4.70
CA GLU A 164 15.53 21.51 4.27
C GLU A 164 15.56 21.59 2.74
N PHE A 165 14.57 22.25 2.14
CA PHE A 165 14.59 22.50 0.71
C PHE A 165 14.00 23.86 0.34
N ASN A 166 14.57 24.44 -0.72
CA ASN A 166 14.14 25.74 -1.24
C ASN A 166 13.03 25.56 -2.27
N VAL A 167 12.00 26.38 -2.14
CA VAL A 167 10.86 26.39 -3.03
C VAL A 167 10.73 27.74 -3.73
N SER A 168 10.37 27.70 -5.00
CA SER A 168 10.04 28.86 -5.82
C SER A 168 8.57 28.89 -6.16
N GLU A 169 8.12 29.94 -6.81
CA GLU A 169 6.76 30.03 -7.33
C GLU A 169 6.47 28.90 -8.32
N GLN A 170 5.44 28.12 -8.06
CA GLN A 170 5.00 27.01 -8.93
C GLN A 170 3.57 26.60 -8.63
N LEU A 171 2.93 25.88 -9.56
CA LEU A 171 1.61 25.32 -9.36
C LEU A 171 1.58 24.32 -8.20
N SER A 172 0.43 24.20 -7.54
CA SER A 172 0.21 23.25 -6.43
C SER A 172 0.53 21.81 -6.82
N SER A 173 0.14 21.38 -8.03
CA SER A 173 0.46 20.06 -8.57
C SER A 173 1.96 19.84 -8.76
N ALA A 174 2.67 20.85 -9.28
CA ALA A 174 4.13 20.79 -9.45
C ALA A 174 4.84 20.76 -8.08
N ARG A 175 4.32 21.51 -7.10
CA ARG A 175 4.82 21.50 -5.72
C ARG A 175 4.63 20.12 -5.08
N LEU A 176 3.45 19.51 -5.24
CA LEU A 176 3.19 18.16 -4.74
C LEU A 176 4.16 17.16 -5.37
N SER A 177 4.33 17.19 -6.70
CA SER A 177 5.27 16.31 -7.38
C SER A 177 6.71 16.50 -6.89
N ALA A 178 7.15 17.75 -6.73
CA ALA A 178 8.49 18.06 -6.23
C ALA A 178 8.74 17.51 -4.81
N VAL A 179 7.74 17.57 -3.92
CA VAL A 179 7.84 16.98 -2.58
C VAL A 179 7.93 15.46 -2.64
N LEU A 180 7.14 14.82 -3.49
CA LEU A 180 7.14 13.38 -3.66
C LEU A 180 8.42 12.84 -4.31
N ASP A 181 9.15 13.70 -5.05
CA ASP A 181 10.44 13.37 -5.68
C ASP A 181 11.64 13.56 -4.77
N LEU A 182 11.48 14.18 -3.60
CA LEU A 182 12.58 14.35 -2.65
C LEU A 182 13.17 13.00 -2.23
N PRO A 183 14.51 12.89 -2.07
CA PRO A 183 15.17 11.61 -1.77
C PRO A 183 14.66 10.92 -0.50
N GLU A 184 14.29 11.69 0.51
CA GLU A 184 13.75 11.21 1.78
C GLU A 184 12.30 10.71 1.66
N VAL A 185 11.57 11.12 0.62
CA VAL A 185 10.20 10.68 0.32
C VAL A 185 10.22 9.57 -0.73
N ALA A 186 10.91 9.80 -1.85
CA ALA A 186 11.13 8.89 -2.96
C ALA A 186 9.86 8.13 -3.39
N TYR A 187 8.71 8.83 -3.41
CA TYR A 187 7.43 8.20 -3.69
C TYR A 187 7.35 7.76 -5.16
N PRO A 188 6.93 6.52 -5.47
CA PRO A 188 6.97 6.00 -6.83
C PRO A 188 6.12 6.82 -7.82
N ALA A 189 6.67 7.15 -8.99
CA ALA A 189 5.97 7.95 -10.00
C ALA A 189 4.75 7.23 -10.61
N LEU A 190 4.80 5.90 -10.70
CA LEU A 190 3.72 5.08 -11.27
C LEU A 190 2.47 4.99 -10.37
N THR A 191 2.57 5.41 -9.12
CA THR A 191 1.47 5.41 -8.15
C THR A 191 0.98 6.84 -7.86
N ARG A 192 1.05 7.72 -8.86
CA ARG A 192 0.61 9.12 -8.75
C ARG A 192 -0.42 9.43 -9.82
N ASP A 193 -1.55 9.97 -9.40
CA ASP A 193 -2.62 10.51 -10.25
C ASP A 193 -2.81 12.00 -9.86
N ILE A 194 -1.96 12.87 -10.40
CA ILE A 194 -1.89 14.28 -10.03
C ILE A 194 -2.43 15.12 -11.17
N GLU A 195 -3.67 15.58 -11.05
CA GLU A 195 -4.25 16.56 -11.97
C GLU A 195 -3.54 17.91 -11.84
N THR A 196 -3.52 18.66 -12.94
CA THR A 196 -2.90 20.01 -12.96
C THR A 196 -3.63 20.93 -11.98
N GLY A 197 -2.91 21.47 -11.01
CA GLY A 197 -3.43 22.44 -10.05
C GLY A 197 -3.74 23.79 -10.68
N THR A 198 -4.61 24.56 -10.03
CA THR A 198 -5.02 25.88 -10.49
C THR A 198 -4.38 27.01 -9.69
N GLN A 199 -3.89 26.71 -8.47
CA GLN A 199 -3.28 27.70 -7.58
C GLN A 199 -1.76 27.70 -7.74
N THR A 200 -1.21 28.88 -7.84
CA THR A 200 0.23 29.11 -7.77
C THR A 200 0.64 29.30 -6.31
N LEU A 201 1.55 28.46 -5.84
CA LEU A 201 2.07 28.48 -4.49
C LEU A 201 3.43 29.20 -4.43
N GLY A 202 3.60 30.04 -3.40
CA GLY A 202 4.79 30.87 -3.23
C GLY A 202 4.67 32.19 -3.93
N GLY A 203 5.60 33.09 -3.64
CA GLY A 203 5.71 34.38 -4.29
C GLY A 203 6.94 34.43 -5.19
N ALA A 204 7.21 35.60 -5.77
CA ALA A 204 8.39 35.84 -6.60
C ALA A 204 9.73 35.60 -5.87
N ALA A 205 9.74 35.65 -4.54
CA ALA A 205 10.89 35.30 -3.71
C ALA A 205 10.83 33.82 -3.31
N ALA A 206 11.92 33.09 -3.52
CA ALA A 206 12.07 31.75 -3.00
C ALA A 206 12.03 31.76 -1.45
N TYR A 207 11.45 30.72 -0.88
CA TYR A 207 11.49 30.51 0.57
C TYR A 207 11.90 29.07 0.89
N THR A 208 12.32 28.87 2.12
CA THR A 208 12.85 27.59 2.59
C THR A 208 11.81 26.87 3.43
N ILE A 209 11.56 25.62 3.10
CA ILE A 209 10.84 24.68 3.98
C ILE A 209 11.84 24.14 4.99
N ALA A 210 11.53 24.29 6.26
CA ALA A 210 12.44 23.89 7.34
C ALA A 210 12.60 22.37 7.41
N GLU A 211 13.82 21.94 7.73
CA GLU A 211 14.11 20.55 8.11
C GLU A 211 13.20 20.09 9.24
N GLY A 212 12.79 18.83 9.18
CA GLY A 212 11.87 18.22 10.16
C GLY A 212 10.39 18.50 9.90
N THR A 213 10.05 19.25 8.84
CA THR A 213 8.66 19.43 8.44
C THR A 213 8.06 18.09 8.03
N ASN A 214 6.91 17.73 8.63
CA ASN A 214 6.23 16.47 8.31
C ASN A 214 5.66 16.51 6.89
N VAL A 215 5.93 15.46 6.09
CA VAL A 215 5.53 15.38 4.67
C VAL A 215 4.01 15.47 4.52
N LYS A 216 3.25 14.67 5.28
CA LYS A 216 1.78 14.67 5.20
C LYS A 216 1.20 16.02 5.60
N ALA A 217 1.72 16.64 6.65
CA ALA A 217 1.27 17.97 7.09
C ALA A 217 1.55 19.03 6.02
N TYR A 218 2.67 18.93 5.29
CA TYR A 218 2.97 19.82 4.18
C TYR A 218 2.06 19.59 2.97
N ILE A 219 1.76 18.33 2.65
CA ILE A 219 0.76 17.98 1.62
C ILE A 219 -0.62 18.55 1.97
N ASP A 220 -1.01 18.53 3.25
CA ASP A 220 -2.27 19.13 3.71
C ASP A 220 -2.29 20.66 3.53
N GLN A 221 -1.16 21.33 3.67
CA GLN A 221 -1.03 22.78 3.36
C GLN A 221 -1.21 23.05 1.86
N ILE A 222 -0.61 22.19 0.99
CA ILE A 222 -0.79 22.29 -0.46
C ILE A 222 -2.27 22.08 -0.81
N GLN A 223 -2.93 21.08 -0.23
CA GLN A 223 -4.36 20.83 -0.40
C GLN A 223 -5.22 22.02 0.03
N ALA A 224 -4.91 22.62 1.18
CA ALA A 224 -5.64 23.75 1.71
C ALA A 224 -5.50 24.99 0.81
N ALA A 225 -4.30 25.24 0.27
CA ALA A 225 -4.05 26.34 -0.65
C ALA A 225 -4.75 26.16 -1.99
N GLU A 226 -4.79 24.95 -2.54
CA GLU A 226 -5.52 24.59 -3.76
C GLU A 226 -7.05 24.57 -3.54
N GLN A 227 -7.49 24.37 -2.30
CA GLN A 227 -8.89 24.07 -1.95
C GLN A 227 -9.44 22.83 -2.71
N GLY A 228 -8.54 21.98 -3.13
CA GLY A 228 -8.80 20.73 -3.82
C GLY A 228 -8.90 19.55 -2.89
N ARG A 229 -8.59 18.37 -3.41
CA ARG A 229 -8.56 17.11 -2.66
C ARG A 229 -7.27 16.38 -2.94
N ILE A 230 -6.57 15.94 -1.89
CA ILE A 230 -5.45 15.02 -2.01
C ILE A 230 -5.76 13.82 -1.13
N PHE A 231 -5.78 12.62 -1.71
CA PHE A 231 -6.16 11.40 -1.01
C PHE A 231 -5.47 10.18 -1.62
N MET A 232 -5.42 9.09 -0.87
CA MET A 232 -5.01 7.80 -1.42
C MET A 232 -6.20 7.14 -2.11
N SER A 233 -6.05 6.75 -3.37
CA SER A 233 -7.06 5.99 -4.11
C SER A 233 -7.23 4.57 -3.55
N ARG A 234 -8.27 3.85 -3.95
CA ARG A 234 -8.46 2.44 -3.56
C ARG A 234 -7.36 1.52 -4.12
N THR A 235 -6.74 1.93 -5.22
CA THR A 235 -5.65 1.23 -5.89
C THR A 235 -4.27 1.53 -5.30
N GLY A 236 -4.21 2.43 -4.30
CA GLY A 236 -2.97 2.80 -3.62
C GLY A 236 -2.22 3.96 -4.27
N ASP A 237 -2.86 4.69 -5.20
CA ASP A 237 -2.25 5.86 -5.83
C ASP A 237 -2.52 7.12 -5.02
N ILE A 238 -1.54 8.00 -4.91
CA ILE A 238 -1.78 9.35 -4.41
C ILE A 238 -2.48 10.16 -5.50
N THR A 239 -3.69 10.58 -5.20
CA THR A 239 -4.56 11.30 -6.15
C THR A 239 -4.72 12.74 -5.71
N SER A 240 -4.48 13.69 -6.62
CA SER A 240 -4.70 15.12 -6.40
C SER A 240 -5.68 15.67 -7.42
N GLN A 241 -6.78 16.26 -6.92
CA GLN A 241 -7.84 16.85 -7.72
C GLN A 241 -8.00 18.32 -7.35
N PRO A 242 -7.84 19.27 -8.30
CA PRO A 242 -8.02 20.68 -8.04
C PRO A 242 -9.49 21.03 -7.82
N ARG A 243 -9.75 22.17 -7.19
CA ARG A 243 -11.11 22.62 -6.89
C ARG A 243 -12.01 22.75 -8.14
N ILE A 244 -11.46 23.18 -9.27
CA ILE A 244 -12.21 23.48 -10.50
C ILE A 244 -12.28 22.27 -11.45
N GLY A 245 -11.47 21.22 -11.23
CA GLY A 245 -11.49 19.97 -12.02
C GLY A 245 -12.72 19.10 -11.82
N ASN A 246 -13.60 19.44 -10.89
CA ASN A 246 -14.84 18.73 -10.60
C ASN A 246 -16.00 19.12 -11.53
N THR A 247 -15.79 19.25 -12.81
CA THR A 247 -16.88 19.01 -13.74
C THR A 247 -17.15 17.52 -13.68
N LEU A 248 -18.32 17.16 -13.17
CA LEU A 248 -18.87 15.82 -13.24
C LEU A 248 -18.93 15.40 -14.72
N SER A 249 -17.83 14.97 -15.28
CA SER A 249 -17.86 14.15 -16.49
C SER A 249 -18.36 12.80 -16.01
N GLY A 250 -19.67 12.64 -16.00
CA GLY A 250 -20.32 11.46 -15.53
C GLY A 250 -19.93 10.25 -16.34
N SER A 251 -19.24 9.37 -15.71
CA SER A 251 -19.37 7.94 -15.91
C SER A 251 -19.32 7.35 -14.52
N VAL A 252 -20.46 7.38 -13.87
CA VAL A 252 -20.75 6.44 -12.82
C VAL A 252 -20.89 5.10 -13.53
N ALA A 253 -19.80 4.38 -13.63
CA ALA A 253 -19.87 2.96 -13.96
C ALA A 253 -20.30 2.26 -12.66
N ASP A 254 -21.56 1.84 -12.62
CA ASP A 254 -22.13 0.95 -11.61
C ASP A 254 -21.37 -0.39 -11.53
#